data_141e57b9c04836342b4002fa78dd5938
#
_entry.id   141e57b9c04836342b4002fa78dd5938
#
_cell.length_a   1.000
_cell.length_b   1.000
_cell.length_c   1.000
_cell.angle_alpha   90.00
_cell.angle_beta   90.00
_cell.angle_gamma   90.00
#
_symmetry.space_group_name_H-M   'P 1'
#
loop_
_entity.id
_entity.type
_entity.pdbx_description
1 polymer ?
#
loop_
_entity_poly.entity_id
_entity_poly.type
_entity_poly.pdbx_seq_one_letter_code
_entity_poly.pdbx_strand_id
1 'polypeptide(L)'
;MNWLTRLTPPGIKDIFSKRDTPDNLWIKCPKSNEMVFSADLPGLLHVTPAGHHLRIGPQMRMEYTFDNQTYNEINIPEVAKDPLKFKDDQKYTDRLKKARAKTGDQDAMTIGVGQIHGISTVVLVQNFAFMGGSLGM
;
A
#
# COMPACT_ATOMS: atom_id res chain seq x y z
N MET A 1 38.66 12.46 22.09
CA MET A 1 38.04 13.77 21.79
C MET A 1 38.64 14.30 20.51
N ASN A 2 37.82 14.44 19.47
CA ASN A 2 38.30 14.82 18.13
C ASN A 2 38.52 16.34 18.09
N TRP A 3 39.73 16.82 17.87
CA TRP A 3 40.14 18.22 17.80
C TRP A 3 39.43 19.03 16.70
N LEU A 4 38.94 18.34 15.64
CA LEU A 4 38.19 18.91 14.53
C LEU A 4 36.83 19.52 14.95
N THR A 5 36.25 19.12 16.07
CA THR A 5 34.97 19.65 16.54
C THR A 5 35.07 21.05 17.16
N ARG A 6 36.28 21.56 17.37
CA ARG A 6 36.52 22.92 17.95
C ARG A 6 36.69 24.01 16.88
N LEU A 7 36.83 23.65 15.63
CA LEU A 7 37.10 24.57 14.51
C LEU A 7 35.89 24.92 13.64
N THR A 8 34.76 24.28 13.88
CA THR A 8 33.55 24.59 13.10
C THR A 8 32.79 25.75 13.74
N PRO A 9 32.59 26.88 13.03
CA PRO A 9 31.78 28.00 13.52
C PRO A 9 30.34 27.56 13.83
N PRO A 10 29.66 28.17 14.81
CA PRO A 10 28.24 27.91 15.05
C PRO A 10 27.45 28.25 13.80
N GLY A 11 26.72 27.29 13.25
CA GLY A 11 25.94 27.40 11.99
C GLY A 11 26.33 26.40 10.88
N ILE A 12 27.56 25.87 10.90
CA ILE A 12 27.98 24.88 9.86
C ILE A 12 27.50 23.45 10.21
N LYS A 13 27.14 23.19 11.46
CA LYS A 13 26.61 21.88 11.88
C LYS A 13 25.29 21.51 11.17
N ASP A 14 24.47 22.50 10.85
CA ASP A 14 23.18 22.27 10.18
C ASP A 14 23.31 22.01 8.68
N ILE A 15 24.44 22.38 8.06
CA ILE A 15 24.70 22.13 6.63
C ILE A 15 25.07 20.67 6.38
N PHE A 16 25.62 19.99 7.38
CA PHE A 16 25.98 18.57 7.34
C PHE A 16 24.95 17.66 8.01
N SER A 17 23.84 18.21 8.55
CA SER A 17 22.72 17.37 8.94
C SER A 17 22.20 16.68 7.69
N LYS A 18 22.35 15.37 7.65
CA LYS A 18 21.82 14.51 6.59
C LYS A 18 20.33 14.85 6.48
N ARG A 19 19.95 15.54 5.40
CA ARG A 19 18.53 15.78 5.14
C ARG A 19 17.90 14.41 5.05
N ASP A 20 16.97 14.11 5.94
CA ASP A 20 16.17 12.89 5.90
C ASP A 20 15.30 12.98 4.63
N THR A 21 15.91 12.57 3.53
CA THR A 21 15.19 12.45 2.26
C THR A 21 14.45 11.13 2.33
N PRO A 22 13.12 11.11 2.26
CA PRO A 22 12.38 9.85 2.25
C PRO A 22 12.93 8.92 1.15
N ASP A 23 13.17 7.67 1.50
CA ASP A 23 13.82 6.69 0.60
C ASP A 23 13.04 6.41 -0.70
N ASN A 24 11.79 6.89 -0.80
CA ASN A 24 10.86 6.63 -1.92
C ASN A 24 10.38 7.89 -2.64
N LEU A 25 11.20 8.94 -2.73
CA LEU A 25 10.83 10.15 -3.47
C LEU A 25 10.66 9.91 -4.97
N TRP A 26 11.38 8.96 -5.52
CA TRP A 26 11.39 8.66 -6.94
C TRP A 26 11.11 7.18 -7.18
N ILE A 27 10.22 6.91 -8.11
CA ILE A 27 9.86 5.57 -8.56
C ILE A 27 10.29 5.41 -10.00
N LYS A 28 11.03 4.33 -10.29
CA LYS A 28 11.41 4.00 -11.65
C LYS A 28 10.24 3.34 -12.38
N CYS A 29 9.82 3.93 -13.49
CA CYS A 29 8.79 3.34 -14.34
C CYS A 29 9.30 2.03 -14.97
N PRO A 30 8.63 0.88 -14.77
CA PRO A 30 9.08 -0.39 -15.33
C PRO A 30 9.03 -0.43 -16.87
N LYS A 31 8.19 0.40 -17.49
CA LYS A 31 7.99 0.42 -18.93
C LYS A 31 9.00 1.32 -19.66
N SER A 32 9.20 2.56 -19.17
CA SER A 32 10.07 3.54 -19.80
C SER A 32 11.45 3.68 -19.16
N ASN A 33 11.65 3.08 -17.97
CA ASN A 33 12.83 3.26 -17.12
C ASN A 33 13.07 4.70 -16.63
N GLU A 34 12.16 5.63 -16.89
CA GLU A 34 12.21 7.00 -16.40
C GLU A 34 11.89 7.08 -14.91
N MET A 35 12.45 8.08 -14.25
CA MET A 35 12.17 8.37 -12.85
C MET A 35 10.93 9.24 -12.75
N VAL A 36 9.95 8.81 -11.98
CA VAL A 36 8.69 9.53 -11.71
C VAL A 36 8.68 9.97 -10.26
N PHE A 37 8.33 11.21 -10.00
CA PHE A 37 8.24 11.73 -8.64
C PHE A 37 7.02 11.12 -7.95
N SER A 38 7.23 10.51 -6.80
CA SER A 38 6.17 9.74 -6.12
C SER A 38 5.00 10.60 -5.65
N ALA A 39 5.24 11.88 -5.34
CA ALA A 39 4.19 12.80 -4.92
C ALA A 39 3.21 13.18 -6.06
N ASP A 40 3.60 13.02 -7.32
CA ASP A 40 2.73 13.30 -8.46
C ASP A 40 1.78 12.14 -8.79
N LEU A 41 2.12 10.92 -8.34
CA LEU A 41 1.39 9.70 -8.67
C LEU A 41 -0.08 9.69 -8.23
N PRO A 42 -0.46 10.20 -7.05
CA PRO A 42 -1.88 10.26 -6.67
C PRO A 42 -2.71 11.09 -7.64
N GLY A 43 -2.19 12.24 -8.10
CA GLY A 43 -2.84 13.09 -9.13
C GLY A 43 -2.97 12.42 -10.49
N LEU A 44 -2.11 11.45 -10.79
CA LEU A 44 -2.10 10.64 -12.01
C LEU A 44 -2.78 9.28 -11.84
N LEU A 45 -3.54 9.06 -10.77
CA LEU A 45 -4.16 7.77 -10.43
C LEU A 45 -3.17 6.60 -10.46
N HIS A 46 -1.92 6.84 -10.06
CA HIS A 46 -0.81 5.87 -10.12
C HIS A 46 -0.52 5.31 -11.52
N VAL A 47 -0.81 6.09 -12.56
CA VAL A 47 -0.40 5.80 -13.92
C VAL A 47 0.81 6.67 -14.27
N THR A 48 1.91 6.05 -14.69
CA THR A 48 3.11 6.79 -15.08
C THR A 48 2.89 7.55 -16.40
N PRO A 49 3.67 8.60 -16.71
CA PRO A 49 3.57 9.32 -17.99
C PRO A 49 3.71 8.40 -19.21
N ALA A 50 4.43 7.28 -19.09
CA ALA A 50 4.55 6.27 -20.14
C ALA A 50 3.32 5.33 -20.24
N GLY A 51 2.23 5.59 -19.51
CA GLY A 51 1.00 4.78 -19.49
C GLY A 51 1.15 3.44 -18.77
N HIS A 52 2.10 3.31 -17.85
CA HIS A 52 2.23 2.11 -17.03
C HIS A 52 1.44 2.26 -15.72
N HIS A 53 0.54 1.33 -15.45
CA HIS A 53 -0.24 1.30 -14.21
C HIS A 53 0.58 0.67 -13.09
N LEU A 54 0.86 1.44 -12.05
CA LEU A 54 1.49 0.93 -10.84
C LEU A 54 0.45 0.18 -9.99
N ARG A 55 0.93 -0.78 -9.20
CA ARG A 55 0.06 -1.49 -8.25
C ARG A 55 -0.36 -0.56 -7.13
N ILE A 56 -1.64 -0.54 -6.82
CA ILE A 56 -2.24 0.19 -5.70
C ILE A 56 -2.94 -0.78 -4.76
N GLY A 57 -3.03 -0.42 -3.48
CA GLY A 57 -3.75 -1.20 -2.47
C GLY A 57 -5.27 -1.08 -2.60
N PRO A 58 -6.04 -1.92 -1.85
CA PRO A 58 -7.50 -1.90 -1.90
C PRO A 58 -8.08 -0.55 -1.48
N GLN A 59 -7.59 0.05 -0.40
CA GLN A 59 -8.06 1.34 0.08
C GLN A 59 -7.96 2.41 -1.01
N MET A 60 -6.79 2.57 -1.60
CA MET A 60 -6.57 3.54 -2.67
C MET A 60 -7.44 3.25 -3.91
N ARG A 61 -7.67 1.98 -4.23
CA ARG A 61 -8.58 1.59 -5.30
C ARG A 61 -10.02 2.03 -5.00
N MET A 62 -10.48 1.87 -3.76
CA MET A 62 -11.80 2.34 -3.32
C MET A 62 -11.90 3.87 -3.43
N GLU A 63 -10.91 4.60 -2.91
CA GLU A 63 -10.85 6.06 -2.98
C GLU A 63 -10.93 6.58 -4.43
N TYR A 64 -10.24 5.94 -5.36
CA TYR A 64 -10.29 6.32 -6.78
C TYR A 64 -11.57 5.91 -7.50
N THR A 65 -12.35 5.00 -6.92
CA THR A 65 -13.55 4.45 -7.55
C THR A 65 -14.81 5.20 -7.12
N PHE A 66 -14.91 5.56 -5.84
CA PHE A 66 -16.09 6.20 -5.29
C PHE A 66 -16.07 7.72 -5.40
N ASP A 67 -17.25 8.30 -5.56
CA ASP A 67 -17.46 9.74 -5.60
C ASP A 67 -16.92 10.39 -4.31
N ASN A 68 -16.22 11.51 -4.48
CA ASN A 68 -15.61 12.26 -3.38
C ASN A 68 -14.72 11.40 -2.46
N GLN A 69 -14.21 10.26 -2.94
CA GLN A 69 -13.37 9.32 -2.18
C GLN A 69 -14.06 8.80 -0.90
N THR A 70 -15.40 8.78 -0.88
CA THR A 70 -16.19 8.46 0.31
C THR A 70 -16.92 7.14 0.14
N TYR A 71 -16.67 6.21 1.05
CA TYR A 71 -17.35 4.91 1.11
C TYR A 71 -17.41 4.41 2.54
N ASN A 72 -18.31 3.47 2.80
CA ASN A 72 -18.39 2.71 4.05
C ASN A 72 -17.88 1.29 3.79
N GLU A 73 -16.96 0.83 4.61
CA GLU A 73 -16.48 -0.54 4.54
C GLU A 73 -17.48 -1.50 5.17
N ILE A 74 -17.77 -2.61 4.50
CA ILE A 74 -18.60 -3.70 5.00
C ILE A 74 -17.68 -4.74 5.62
N ASN A 75 -17.84 -4.98 6.90
CA ASN A 75 -17.09 -6.01 7.60
C ASN A 75 -17.47 -7.41 7.09
N ILE A 76 -16.47 -8.17 6.72
CA ILE A 76 -16.64 -9.58 6.36
C ILE A 76 -16.85 -10.39 7.65
N PRO A 77 -17.87 -11.27 7.71
CA PRO A 77 -18.11 -12.09 8.90
C PRO A 77 -16.91 -13.03 9.16
N GLU A 78 -16.61 -13.24 10.43
CA GLU A 78 -15.57 -14.20 10.80
C GLU A 78 -15.97 -15.62 10.42
N VAL A 79 -15.09 -16.29 9.69
CA VAL A 79 -15.23 -17.70 9.32
C VAL A 79 -14.20 -18.55 10.06
N ALA A 80 -14.41 -19.87 10.11
CA ALA A 80 -13.45 -20.80 10.70
C ALA A 80 -12.08 -20.67 10.01
N LYS A 81 -11.04 -20.36 10.79
CA LYS A 81 -9.72 -19.97 10.27
C LYS A 81 -8.97 -21.10 9.54
N ASP A 82 -9.23 -22.35 9.85
CA ASP A 82 -8.57 -23.50 9.21
C ASP A 82 -9.32 -24.80 9.54
N PRO A 83 -10.53 -25.01 8.99
CA PRO A 83 -11.34 -26.19 9.29
C PRO A 83 -10.67 -27.49 8.83
N LEU A 84 -9.83 -27.42 7.80
CA LEU A 84 -9.12 -28.57 7.22
C LEU A 84 -7.77 -28.84 7.88
N LYS A 85 -7.29 -27.97 8.78
CA LYS A 85 -5.96 -28.05 9.39
C LYS A 85 -4.86 -28.19 8.32
N PHE A 86 -4.98 -27.40 7.25
CA PHE A 86 -4.12 -27.51 6.07
C PHE A 86 -2.66 -27.20 6.40
N LYS A 87 -1.79 -28.05 5.91
CA LYS A 87 -0.34 -27.91 6.00
C LYS A 87 0.31 -28.39 4.70
N ASP A 88 1.09 -27.51 4.07
CA ASP A 88 2.11 -27.85 3.08
C ASP A 88 3.51 -27.73 3.74
N ASP A 89 4.40 -26.91 3.20
CA ASP A 89 5.69 -26.57 3.84
C ASP A 89 5.48 -25.78 5.14
N GLN A 90 4.35 -25.03 5.26
CA GLN A 90 3.97 -24.27 6.44
C GLN A 90 2.49 -24.51 6.76
N LYS A 91 2.12 -24.38 8.05
CA LYS A 91 0.71 -24.39 8.43
C LYS A 91 -0.02 -23.18 7.82
N TYR A 92 -1.25 -23.36 7.35
CA TYR A 92 -2.08 -22.29 6.82
C TYR A 92 -2.24 -21.14 7.82
N THR A 93 -2.45 -21.45 9.09
CA THR A 93 -2.57 -20.45 10.17
C THR A 93 -1.34 -19.58 10.32
N ASP A 94 -0.14 -20.11 10.13
CA ASP A 94 1.10 -19.35 10.20
C ASP A 94 1.26 -18.44 8.98
N ARG A 95 0.86 -18.93 7.81
CA ARG A 95 0.84 -18.15 6.56
C ARG A 95 -0.15 -16.99 6.64
N LEU A 96 -1.35 -17.24 7.17
CA LEU A 96 -2.38 -16.24 7.42
C LEU A 96 -1.90 -15.16 8.40
N LYS A 97 -1.28 -15.57 9.51
CA LYS A 97 -0.70 -14.63 10.48
C LYS A 97 0.37 -13.71 9.85
N LYS A 98 1.26 -14.28 9.02
CA LYS A 98 2.27 -13.51 8.29
C LYS A 98 1.64 -12.52 7.29
N ALA A 99 0.60 -12.94 6.56
CA ALA A 99 -0.10 -12.10 5.61
C ALA A 99 -0.76 -10.90 6.30
N ARG A 100 -1.47 -11.12 7.41
CA ARG A 100 -2.09 -10.07 8.24
C ARG A 100 -1.06 -9.10 8.79
N ALA A 101 0.05 -9.60 9.31
CA ALA A 101 1.13 -8.74 9.82
C ALA A 101 1.80 -7.90 8.73
N LYS A 102 1.86 -8.40 7.50
CA LYS A 102 2.47 -7.72 6.36
C LYS A 102 1.56 -6.65 5.75
N THR A 103 0.27 -6.92 5.65
CA THR A 103 -0.68 -6.05 4.93
C THR A 103 -1.47 -5.14 5.85
N GLY A 104 -1.66 -5.51 7.12
CA GLY A 104 -2.61 -4.86 8.04
C GLY A 104 -4.06 -5.34 7.86
N ASP A 105 -4.35 -6.02 6.76
CA ASP A 105 -5.71 -6.48 6.44
C ASP A 105 -6.04 -7.80 7.14
N GLN A 106 -7.31 -8.05 7.37
CA GLN A 106 -7.79 -9.30 7.96
C GLN A 106 -8.01 -10.39 6.91
N ASP A 107 -8.31 -9.99 5.67
CA ASP A 107 -8.61 -10.86 4.53
C ASP A 107 -8.03 -10.30 3.23
N ALA A 108 -8.08 -11.08 2.16
CA ALA A 108 -7.68 -10.65 0.83
C ALA A 108 -8.74 -9.77 0.15
N MET A 109 -9.97 -9.75 0.66
CA MET A 109 -11.09 -9.00 0.10
C MET A 109 -11.46 -7.81 0.98
N THR A 110 -11.60 -6.63 0.36
CA THR A 110 -12.21 -5.45 0.98
C THR A 110 -13.52 -5.15 0.26
N ILE A 111 -14.58 -4.94 1.01
CA ILE A 111 -15.92 -4.64 0.48
C ILE A 111 -16.30 -3.23 0.91
N GLY A 112 -16.61 -2.37 -0.05
CA GLY A 112 -17.05 -1.00 0.20
C GLY A 112 -18.40 -0.71 -0.45
N VAL A 113 -19.20 0.13 0.19
CA VAL A 113 -20.43 0.67 -0.36
C VAL A 113 -20.37 2.20 -0.37
N GLY A 114 -20.68 2.78 -1.51
CA GLY A 114 -20.64 4.22 -1.74
C GLY A 114 -21.39 4.59 -3.00
N GLN A 115 -21.13 5.79 -3.51
CA GLN A 115 -21.71 6.24 -4.77
C GLN A 115 -20.65 6.25 -5.88
N ILE A 116 -21.07 5.88 -7.09
CA ILE A 116 -20.31 6.03 -8.32
C ILE A 116 -21.23 6.75 -9.31
N HIS A 117 -20.87 7.97 -9.69
CA HIS A 117 -21.72 8.87 -10.47
C HIS A 117 -23.12 9.05 -9.88
N GLY A 118 -23.23 9.17 -8.54
CA GLY A 118 -24.48 9.31 -7.82
C GLY A 118 -25.28 8.02 -7.67
N ILE A 119 -24.80 6.88 -8.17
CA ILE A 119 -25.46 5.59 -8.08
C ILE A 119 -24.90 4.81 -6.90
N SER A 120 -25.77 4.36 -5.99
CA SER A 120 -25.37 3.51 -4.86
C SER A 120 -24.83 2.17 -5.38
N THR A 121 -23.58 1.89 -5.05
CA THR A 121 -22.84 0.76 -5.61
C THR A 121 -22.05 0.04 -4.53
N VAL A 122 -22.01 -1.29 -4.61
CA VAL A 122 -21.11 -2.12 -3.79
C VAL A 122 -19.92 -2.53 -4.64
N VAL A 123 -18.71 -2.29 -4.13
CA VAL A 123 -17.45 -2.61 -4.80
C VAL A 123 -16.66 -3.59 -3.95
N LEU A 124 -16.14 -4.63 -4.57
CA LEU A 124 -15.25 -5.61 -3.95
C LEU A 124 -13.86 -5.45 -4.56
N VAL A 125 -12.85 -5.26 -3.73
CA VAL A 125 -11.46 -5.11 -4.17
C VAL A 125 -10.60 -6.18 -3.52
N GLN A 126 -9.85 -6.87 -4.38
CA GLN A 126 -8.97 -7.95 -3.97
C GLN A 126 -7.55 -7.44 -3.71
N ASN A 127 -6.98 -7.73 -2.54
CA ASN A 127 -5.61 -7.39 -2.19
C ASN A 127 -4.64 -8.49 -2.61
N PHE A 128 -3.92 -8.28 -3.71
CA PHE A 128 -2.90 -9.23 -4.18
C PHE A 128 -1.67 -9.33 -3.25
N ALA A 129 -1.46 -8.38 -2.35
CA ALA A 129 -0.39 -8.46 -1.36
C ALA A 129 -0.72 -9.46 -0.23
N PHE A 130 -2.02 -9.74 -0.03
CA PHE A 130 -2.49 -10.71 0.94
C PHE A 130 -2.57 -12.10 0.29
N MET A 131 -1.61 -12.96 0.56
CA MET A 131 -1.53 -14.35 0.06
C MET A 131 -1.77 -14.49 -1.46
N GLY A 132 -1.31 -13.52 -2.26
CA GLY A 132 -1.54 -13.51 -3.71
C GLY A 132 -2.97 -13.14 -4.12
N GLY A 133 -3.79 -12.61 -3.21
CA GLY A 133 -5.21 -12.33 -3.43
C GLY A 133 -6.08 -13.60 -3.41
N SER A 134 -5.60 -14.68 -2.80
CA SER A 134 -6.34 -15.94 -2.73
C SER A 134 -7.65 -15.77 -1.95
N LEU A 135 -8.75 -16.19 -2.55
CA LEU A 135 -10.04 -16.32 -1.91
C LEU A 135 -10.20 -17.76 -1.47
N GLY A 136 -10.12 -17.97 -0.17
CA GLY A 136 -10.44 -19.25 0.45
C GLY A 136 -11.86 -19.23 1.04
N MET A 137 -12.41 -20.40 1.29
CA MET A 137 -13.63 -20.55 2.10
C MET A 137 -13.26 -20.53 3.57
#